data_b41bdd5cc5ea52d7072fafa3f1612120
#
_entry.id   b41bdd5cc5ea52d7072fafa3f1612120
#
_cell.length_a   1.000
_cell.length_b   1.000
_cell.length_c   1.000
_cell.angle_alpha   90.00
_cell.angle_beta   90.00
_cell.angle_gamma   90.00
#
_symmetry.space_group_name_H-M   'P 1'
#
loop_
_entity.id
_entity.type
_entity.pdbx_description
1 polymer ?
#
loop_
_entity_poly.entity_id
_entity_poly.type
_entity_poly.pdbx_seq_one_letter_code
_entity_poly.pdbx_strand_id
1 'polypeptide(L)'
;MWEERVPAHAASSLYHLDGVVNGRDDLRPWEEAELGSIDGLDLIHLQCHIGTDTVALARRGARTVGLDFSPAALAVAANLAERCRLDIDWVCADVYDAITAAGGRRFDVVYTGVGALGWPGP
;
A
#
# COMPACT_ATOMS: atom_id res chain seq x y z
N MET A 1 -2.05 -19.38 10.14
CA MET A 1 -1.46 -18.83 8.91
C MET A 1 -2.00 -17.44 8.66
N TRP A 2 -1.26 -16.62 7.99
CA TRP A 2 -1.65 -15.22 7.74
C TRP A 2 -2.99 -15.11 7.00
N GLU A 3 -3.17 -15.89 5.95
CA GLU A 3 -4.40 -15.88 5.15
C GLU A 3 -5.66 -16.14 5.98
N GLU A 4 -5.58 -17.01 6.96
CA GLU A 4 -6.71 -17.33 7.81
C GLU A 4 -7.05 -16.20 8.78
N ARG A 5 -6.07 -15.37 9.11
CA ARG A 5 -6.25 -14.26 10.05
C ARG A 5 -6.79 -13.00 9.40
N VAL A 6 -6.56 -12.83 8.10
CA VAL A 6 -6.93 -11.59 7.42
C VAL A 6 -8.42 -11.27 7.50
N PRO A 7 -9.36 -12.20 7.23
CA PRO A 7 -10.79 -11.88 7.36
C PRO A 7 -11.19 -11.46 8.75
N ALA A 8 -10.70 -12.15 9.80
CA ALA A 8 -11.00 -11.79 11.19
C ALA A 8 -10.39 -10.43 11.56
N HIS A 9 -9.16 -10.18 11.11
CA HIS A 9 -8.48 -8.93 11.34
C HIS A 9 -9.22 -7.77 10.66
N ALA A 10 -9.63 -7.96 9.40
CA ALA A 10 -10.39 -6.95 8.67
C ALA A 10 -11.74 -6.66 9.34
N ALA A 11 -12.44 -7.70 9.81
CA ALA A 11 -13.71 -7.53 10.49
C ALA A 11 -13.56 -6.75 11.80
N SER A 12 -12.50 -7.02 12.58
CA SER A 12 -12.24 -6.29 13.81
C SER A 12 -11.80 -4.84 13.58
N SER A 13 -11.42 -4.50 12.35
CA SER A 13 -10.94 -3.17 11.96
C SER A 13 -11.98 -2.37 11.17
N LEU A 14 -13.26 -2.78 11.16
CA LEU A 14 -14.30 -2.10 10.37
C LEU A 14 -14.36 -0.61 10.63
N TYR A 15 -14.33 -0.20 11.90
CA TYR A 15 -14.35 1.23 12.25
C TYR A 15 -13.11 1.95 11.76
N HIS A 16 -11.96 1.29 11.81
CA HIS A 16 -10.72 1.83 11.31
C HIS A 16 -10.79 2.08 9.79
N LEU A 17 -11.30 1.09 9.03
CA LEU A 17 -11.44 1.21 7.58
C LEU A 17 -12.44 2.30 7.21
N ASP A 18 -13.55 2.40 7.91
CA ASP A 18 -14.54 3.47 7.69
C ASP A 18 -13.91 4.85 7.96
N GLY A 19 -13.09 4.96 9.00
CA GLY A 19 -12.35 6.18 9.28
C GLY A 19 -11.43 6.58 8.14
N VAL A 20 -10.74 5.61 7.54
CA VAL A 20 -9.86 5.86 6.38
C VAL A 20 -10.68 6.34 5.19
N VAL A 21 -11.80 5.71 4.90
CA VAL A 21 -12.70 6.15 3.81
C VAL A 21 -13.16 7.59 4.02
N ASN A 22 -13.41 7.97 5.27
CA ASN A 22 -13.86 9.31 5.63
C ASN A 22 -12.73 10.34 5.75
N GLY A 23 -11.51 9.98 5.35
CA GLY A 23 -10.40 10.91 5.25
C GLY A 23 -9.30 10.76 6.29
N ARG A 24 -9.43 9.79 7.20
CA ARG A 24 -8.38 9.57 8.19
C ARG A 24 -7.09 9.12 7.50
N ASP A 25 -5.99 9.71 7.92
CA ASP A 25 -4.66 9.43 7.38
C ASP A 25 -3.90 8.53 8.37
N ASP A 26 -3.54 7.33 7.93
CA ASP A 26 -2.82 6.36 8.75
C ASP A 26 -1.31 6.59 8.77
N LEU A 27 -0.81 7.46 7.91
CA LEU A 27 0.62 7.77 7.90
C LEU A 27 0.97 8.59 9.14
N ARG A 28 2.01 8.16 9.85
CA ARG A 28 2.45 8.84 11.05
C ARG A 28 3.21 10.11 10.69
N PRO A 29 3.21 11.15 11.55
CA PRO A 29 3.90 12.41 11.23
C PRO A 29 5.38 12.24 10.90
N TRP A 30 6.09 11.35 11.57
CA TRP A 30 7.50 11.11 11.28
C TRP A 30 7.72 10.38 9.95
N GLU A 31 6.79 9.52 9.54
CA GLU A 31 6.84 8.89 8.23
C GLU A 31 6.62 9.91 7.13
N GLU A 32 5.66 10.79 7.32
CA GLU A 32 5.37 11.86 6.37
C GLU A 32 6.56 12.80 6.20
N ALA A 33 7.22 13.17 7.30
CA ALA A 33 8.39 14.03 7.28
C ALA A 33 9.55 13.37 6.52
N GLU A 34 9.74 12.07 6.72
CA GLU A 34 10.80 11.32 6.05
C GLU A 34 10.55 11.18 4.55
N LEU A 35 9.30 10.95 4.15
CA LEU A 35 8.93 10.80 2.75
C LEU A 35 9.10 12.09 1.94
N GLY A 36 8.79 13.23 2.55
CA GLY A 36 8.69 14.49 1.82
C GLY A 36 7.52 14.48 0.83
N SER A 37 7.61 15.27 -0.22
CA SER A 37 6.58 15.30 -1.26
C SER A 37 6.72 14.12 -2.21
N ILE A 38 5.64 13.37 -2.38
CA ILE A 38 5.57 12.24 -3.31
C ILE A 38 4.55 12.46 -4.42
N ASP A 39 4.01 13.64 -4.53
CA ASP A 39 3.03 13.98 -5.56
C ASP A 39 3.62 13.75 -6.96
N GLY A 40 2.93 12.97 -7.78
CA GLY A 40 3.34 12.64 -9.13
C GLY A 40 4.44 11.59 -9.25
N LEU A 41 4.95 11.08 -8.14
CA LEU A 41 6.00 10.06 -8.15
C LEU A 41 5.39 8.66 -8.31
N ASP A 42 6.18 7.75 -8.89
CA ASP A 42 5.84 6.33 -8.94
C ASP A 42 6.32 5.66 -7.66
N LEU A 43 5.40 5.03 -6.94
CA LEU A 43 5.67 4.43 -5.64
C LEU A 43 5.16 3.00 -5.59
N ILE A 44 5.97 2.09 -5.06
CA ILE A 44 5.54 0.74 -4.72
C ILE A 44 5.58 0.56 -3.20
N HIS A 45 4.47 0.07 -2.65
CA HIS A 45 4.35 -0.26 -1.24
C HIS A 45 4.46 -1.78 -1.07
N LEU A 46 5.59 -2.22 -0.55
CA LEU A 46 5.86 -3.64 -0.32
C LEU A 46 5.21 -4.09 0.98
N GLN A 47 4.64 -5.30 0.96
CA GLN A 47 3.95 -5.88 2.11
C GLN A 47 2.82 -4.97 2.62
N CYS A 48 1.95 -4.55 1.69
CA CYS A 48 0.95 -3.53 1.95
C CYS A 48 -0.22 -3.96 2.84
N HIS A 49 -0.35 -5.24 3.12
CA HIS A 49 -1.45 -5.80 3.93
C HIS A 49 -2.83 -5.39 3.40
N ILE A 50 -3.69 -4.86 4.25
CA ILE A 50 -5.04 -4.44 3.87
C ILE A 50 -5.09 -3.03 3.29
N GLY A 51 -3.96 -2.39 3.10
CA GLY A 51 -3.83 -1.20 2.26
C GLY A 51 -4.13 0.14 2.90
N THR A 52 -4.26 0.23 4.23
CA THR A 52 -4.54 1.52 4.88
C THR A 52 -3.44 2.54 4.66
N ASP A 53 -2.19 2.13 4.79
CA ASP A 53 -1.04 3.01 4.51
C ASP A 53 -0.90 3.28 3.01
N THR A 54 -1.22 2.28 2.18
CA THR A 54 -1.18 2.44 0.71
C THR A 54 -2.15 3.54 0.27
N VAL A 55 -3.35 3.55 0.84
CA VAL A 55 -4.34 4.61 0.58
C VAL A 55 -3.79 5.97 0.99
N ALA A 56 -3.15 6.06 2.16
CA ALA A 56 -2.55 7.31 2.62
C ALA A 56 -1.50 7.83 1.65
N LEU A 57 -0.67 6.94 1.10
CA LEU A 57 0.35 7.30 0.11
C LEU A 57 -0.29 7.76 -1.20
N ALA A 58 -1.32 7.06 -1.68
CA ALA A 58 -2.02 7.43 -2.90
C ALA A 58 -2.73 8.79 -2.76
N ARG A 59 -3.27 9.09 -1.60
CA ARG A 59 -3.92 10.39 -1.32
C ARG A 59 -2.95 11.56 -1.39
N ARG A 60 -1.66 11.30 -1.30
CA ARG A 60 -0.62 12.32 -1.44
C ARG A 60 -0.21 12.55 -2.90
N GLY A 61 -0.92 11.93 -3.84
CA GLY A 61 -0.71 12.14 -5.27
C GLY A 61 0.26 11.20 -5.94
N ALA A 62 0.79 10.21 -5.24
CA ALA A 62 1.69 9.22 -5.82
C ALA A 62 0.92 8.23 -6.71
N ARG A 63 1.53 7.84 -7.82
CA ARG A 63 1.06 6.70 -8.60
C ARG A 63 1.51 5.43 -7.88
N THR A 64 0.57 4.73 -7.25
CA THR A 64 0.87 3.74 -6.21
C THR A 64 0.58 2.33 -6.67
N VAL A 65 1.52 1.44 -6.38
CA VAL A 65 1.35 -0.01 -6.51
C VAL A 65 1.46 -0.61 -5.11
N GLY A 66 0.47 -1.41 -4.72
CA GLY A 66 0.50 -2.17 -3.48
C GLY A 66 0.83 -3.63 -3.77
N LEU A 67 1.82 -4.17 -3.08
CA LEU A 67 2.28 -5.54 -3.28
C LEU A 67 2.23 -6.31 -1.96
N ASP A 68 1.60 -7.48 -1.99
CA ASP A 68 1.59 -8.40 -0.86
C ASP A 68 1.49 -9.83 -1.37
N PHE A 69 1.93 -10.79 -0.59
CA PHE A 69 1.82 -12.20 -0.97
C PHE A 69 0.43 -12.78 -0.68
N SER A 70 -0.39 -12.10 0.10
CA SER A 70 -1.71 -12.57 0.54
C SER A 70 -2.82 -12.10 -0.37
N PRO A 71 -3.46 -13.00 -1.17
CA PRO A 71 -4.62 -12.60 -1.98
C PRO A 71 -5.77 -12.07 -1.13
N ALA A 72 -5.98 -12.61 0.06
CA ALA A 72 -7.05 -12.17 0.95
C ALA A 72 -6.82 -10.74 1.43
N ALA A 73 -5.58 -10.39 1.80
CA ALA A 73 -5.24 -9.02 2.18
C ALA A 73 -5.44 -8.06 1.02
N LEU A 74 -5.01 -8.44 -0.18
CA LEU A 74 -5.17 -7.59 -1.36
C LEU A 74 -6.63 -7.39 -1.76
N ALA A 75 -7.48 -8.39 -1.55
CA ALA A 75 -8.92 -8.23 -1.79
C ALA A 75 -9.52 -7.16 -0.88
N VAL A 76 -9.13 -7.14 0.39
CA VAL A 76 -9.54 -6.10 1.33
C VAL A 76 -8.99 -4.74 0.90
N ALA A 77 -7.72 -4.70 0.53
CA ALA A 77 -7.06 -3.47 0.10
C ALA A 77 -7.70 -2.88 -1.16
N ALA A 78 -8.01 -3.72 -2.15
CA ALA A 78 -8.65 -3.29 -3.40
C ALA A 78 -10.04 -2.72 -3.13
N ASN A 79 -10.81 -3.36 -2.24
CA ASN A 79 -12.12 -2.85 -1.84
C ASN A 79 -12.01 -1.50 -1.13
N LEU A 80 -11.03 -1.35 -0.25
CA LEU A 80 -10.78 -0.09 0.44
C LEU A 80 -10.44 1.03 -0.55
N ALA A 81 -9.54 0.77 -1.51
CA ALA A 81 -9.17 1.75 -2.52
C ALA A 81 -10.37 2.18 -3.37
N GLU A 82 -11.22 1.22 -3.74
CA GLU A 82 -12.44 1.51 -4.49
C GLU A 82 -13.39 2.41 -3.69
N ARG A 83 -13.58 2.12 -2.41
CA ARG A 83 -14.39 2.95 -1.51
C ARG A 83 -13.81 4.37 -1.37
N CYS A 84 -12.49 4.49 -1.44
CA CYS A 84 -11.80 5.79 -1.38
C CYS A 84 -11.73 6.49 -2.74
N ARG A 85 -12.18 5.84 -3.82
CA ARG A 85 -12.13 6.35 -5.20
C ARG A 85 -10.70 6.62 -5.64
N LEU A 86 -9.79 5.72 -5.28
CA LEU A 86 -8.38 5.80 -5.64
C LEU A 86 -8.03 4.70 -6.63
N ASP A 87 -7.19 5.04 -7.60
CA ASP A 87 -6.67 4.12 -8.59
C ASP A 87 -5.31 3.61 -8.12
N ILE A 88 -5.29 2.40 -7.57
CA ILE A 88 -4.10 1.75 -7.06
C ILE A 88 -3.98 0.38 -7.73
N ASP A 89 -2.81 0.08 -8.27
CA ASP A 89 -2.53 -1.24 -8.82
C ASP A 89 -2.12 -2.19 -7.69
N TRP A 90 -2.73 -3.37 -7.66
CA TRP A 90 -2.44 -4.38 -6.65
C TRP A 90 -1.75 -5.58 -7.28
N VAL A 91 -0.64 -6.00 -6.69
CA VAL A 91 0.18 -7.11 -7.18
C VAL A 91 0.31 -8.16 -6.10
N CYS A 92 -0.08 -9.40 -6.42
CA CYS A 92 0.08 -10.54 -5.51
C CYS A 92 1.40 -11.24 -5.81
N ALA A 93 2.39 -11.03 -4.97
CA ALA A 93 3.71 -11.62 -5.14
C ALA A 93 4.49 -11.57 -3.83
N ASP A 94 5.54 -12.39 -3.75
CA ASP A 94 6.52 -12.30 -2.67
C ASP A 94 7.38 -11.04 -2.89
N VAL A 95 7.81 -10.42 -1.79
CA VAL A 95 8.65 -9.23 -1.85
C VAL A 95 9.96 -9.48 -2.62
N TYR A 96 10.48 -10.70 -2.55
CA TYR A 96 11.70 -11.06 -3.29
C TYR A 96 11.49 -11.11 -4.80
N ASP A 97 10.26 -11.28 -5.23
CA ASP A 97 9.90 -11.30 -6.65
C ASP A 97 9.35 -9.96 -7.14
N ALA A 98 9.44 -8.92 -6.32
CA ALA A 98 8.83 -7.62 -6.59
C ALA A 98 9.26 -7.03 -7.95
N ILE A 99 10.53 -7.10 -8.29
CA ILE A 99 11.06 -6.54 -9.55
C ILE A 99 10.43 -7.25 -10.75
N THR A 100 10.39 -8.57 -10.72
CA THR A 100 9.79 -9.39 -11.78
C THR A 100 8.29 -9.17 -11.85
N ALA A 101 7.62 -9.18 -10.69
CA ALA A 101 6.18 -9.00 -10.60
C ALA A 101 5.73 -7.63 -11.07
N ALA A 102 6.59 -6.62 -10.94
CA ALA A 102 6.32 -5.26 -11.41
C ALA A 102 6.40 -5.12 -12.94
N GLY A 103 6.80 -6.18 -13.65
CA GLY A 103 6.78 -6.18 -15.12
C GLY A 103 7.75 -5.20 -15.76
N GLY A 104 8.90 -4.95 -15.14
CA GLY A 104 9.89 -4.03 -15.66
C GLY A 104 9.62 -2.55 -15.32
N ARG A 105 8.57 -2.26 -14.59
CA ARG A 105 8.27 -0.90 -14.15
C ARG A 105 9.37 -0.38 -13.24
N ARG A 106 9.58 0.92 -13.28
CA ARG A 106 10.50 1.63 -12.40
C ARG A 106 9.70 2.46 -11.41
N PHE A 107 10.23 2.59 -10.21
CA PHE A 107 9.61 3.38 -9.17
C PHE A 107 10.59 4.41 -8.62
N ASP A 108 10.06 5.57 -8.25
CA ASP A 108 10.85 6.61 -7.59
C ASP A 108 11.03 6.31 -6.11
N VAL A 109 10.03 5.65 -5.50
CA VAL A 109 10.01 5.36 -4.07
C VAL A 109 9.62 3.92 -3.83
N VAL A 110 10.33 3.24 -2.95
CA VAL A 110 9.94 1.95 -2.38
C VAL A 110 9.61 2.17 -0.91
N TYR A 111 8.36 1.95 -0.56
CA TYR A 111 7.90 2.12 0.82
C TYR A 111 7.67 0.74 1.46
N THR A 112 8.18 0.58 2.68
CA THR A 112 7.97 -0.63 3.49
C THR A 112 7.53 -0.22 4.89
N GLY A 113 7.25 -1.19 5.75
CA GLY A 113 6.93 -0.90 7.15
C GLY A 113 8.06 -0.23 7.94
N VAL A 114 9.27 -0.20 7.39
CA VAL A 114 10.43 0.44 8.04
C VAL A 114 10.82 1.77 7.38
N GLY A 115 10.08 2.22 6.38
CA GLY A 115 10.29 3.51 5.75
C GLY A 115 10.52 3.42 4.24
N ALA A 116 10.90 4.54 3.65
CA ALA A 116 11.13 4.65 2.22
C ALA A 116 12.57 4.28 1.85
N LEU A 117 12.70 3.50 0.76
CA LEU A 117 13.98 3.06 0.22
C LEU A 117 14.04 3.40 -1.27
N GLY A 118 15.25 3.42 -1.82
CA GLY A 118 15.42 3.56 -3.26
C GLY A 118 15.08 2.27 -3.99
N TRP A 119 14.51 2.39 -5.19
CA TRP A 119 14.27 1.23 -6.04
C TRP A 119 15.62 0.69 -6.54
N PRO A 120 15.86 -0.63 -6.43
CA PRO A 120 17.09 -1.19 -6.98
C PRO A 120 17.08 -1.03 -8.49
N GLY A 121 18.11 -0.45 -9.05
CA GLY A 121 18.23 0.05 -10.40
C GLY A 121 17.72 -0.82 -11.52
N PRO A 122 18.00 -0.46 -12.77
CA PRO A 122 17.42 -1.20 -13.89
C PRO A 122 17.86 -2.66 -13.92
#